data_a87175ac7e6b030c7aeaccc6bc84252d
#
_entry.id   a87175ac7e6b030c7aeaccc6bc84252d
#
_cell.length_a   1.000
_cell.length_b   1.000
_cell.length_c   1.000
_cell.angle_alpha   90.00
_cell.angle_beta   90.00
_cell.angle_gamma   90.00
#
_symmetry.space_group_name_H-M   'P 1'
#
loop_
_entity.id
_entity.type
_entity.pdbx_description
1 polymer ?
#
loop_
_entity_poly.entity_id
_entity_poly.type
_entity_poly.pdbx_seq_one_letter_code
_entity_poly.pdbx_strand_id
1 'polypeptide(L)'
;MLTLHQSPKLRLHRRAGWGIALAAAVLAVPVLSTPALAAAPGDPATSSSFNLKPGPDLSSAVTALKTALPTEGVQDLLDQGNRIAKTDASCTTDPFGTGDNGAVLAPARKLCWDAGDAGTEEWIPQGITGVSDAQADELWGSRKPLVTAWYDKANPALCTADSGTCPDKGVRLSFLDPETPVTGTPDGRRYRHALLVEPYFNSYGNASYRAIDIHAGGIAWYKYYLYVADTLNGLRVFDMRSILDLNPDQNASVDDTTLNGLKSNVTDESKIGRQSNIYYSHTYRYVLPQVASYKFVAAQGNSSAATCVATGAPKASYISIDRSAPTAPTLIMGEYCNSDTDHPEKGRVGALPIDDTTGLLQETGGTVTTTSAYYLPRDLTQGAARYNGMYYFNRSYLDNSGSLRRATITNGRLVDYGSNITNAVGPEDLYIEHGQSMPGATQYLWSLTEHRADTTAGCTDTGSPCGRVLYAHRLSDILARP
;
A
#
# COMPACT_ATOMS: atom_id res chain seq x y z
N MET A 1 -68.21 20.65 1.84
CA MET A 1 -68.81 21.25 0.65
C MET A 1 -68.12 20.58 -0.52
N LEU A 2 -68.74 19.52 -1.09
CA LEU A 2 -69.57 19.54 -2.29
C LEU A 2 -68.77 20.05 -3.49
N THR A 3 -68.59 19.36 -4.61
CA THR A 3 -69.53 18.51 -5.35
C THR A 3 -68.79 17.68 -6.40
N LEU A 4 -69.29 16.48 -6.59
CA LEU A 4 -69.16 15.60 -7.75
C LEU A 4 -69.51 16.24 -9.08
N HIS A 5 -68.92 15.79 -10.21
CA HIS A 5 -69.68 15.67 -11.46
C HIS A 5 -69.22 14.49 -12.29
N GLN A 6 -70.19 13.77 -12.78
CA GLN A 6 -70.21 12.48 -13.44
C GLN A 6 -69.97 12.59 -14.97
N SER A 7 -69.69 11.40 -15.51
CA SER A 7 -69.56 10.97 -16.91
C SER A 7 -70.57 11.48 -17.91
N PRO A 8 -70.36 11.18 -19.22
CA PRO A 8 -71.24 10.13 -19.76
C PRO A 8 -70.58 9.09 -20.69
N LYS A 9 -71.22 7.92 -20.67
CA LYS A 9 -71.05 6.76 -21.55
C LYS A 9 -71.48 7.05 -22.96
N LEU A 10 -70.79 6.51 -23.98
CA LEU A 10 -71.40 6.24 -25.28
C LEU A 10 -71.16 4.78 -25.70
N ARG A 11 -72.27 4.21 -26.20
CA ARG A 11 -72.47 2.82 -26.61
C ARG A 11 -72.26 2.61 -28.10
N LEU A 12 -71.78 1.40 -28.43
CA LEU A 12 -72.11 0.47 -29.51
C LEU A 12 -71.83 0.85 -30.99
N HIS A 13 -71.11 -0.04 -31.67
CA HIS A 13 -71.80 -1.00 -32.55
C HIS A 13 -70.84 -2.14 -32.96
N ARG A 14 -71.37 -3.40 -32.86
CA ARG A 14 -70.79 -4.64 -33.36
C ARG A 14 -70.79 -4.67 -34.89
N ARG A 15 -69.68 -5.12 -35.47
CA ARG A 15 -69.72 -5.89 -36.71
C ARG A 15 -68.76 -7.10 -36.59
N ALA A 16 -69.29 -8.28 -36.79
CA ALA A 16 -68.57 -9.55 -36.81
C ALA A 16 -67.80 -9.69 -38.13
N GLY A 17 -66.49 -9.99 -37.99
CA GLY A 17 -65.67 -10.38 -39.10
C GLY A 17 -64.87 -11.61 -38.63
N TRP A 18 -65.13 -12.76 -39.26
CA TRP A 18 -64.39 -13.99 -39.01
C TRP A 18 -63.01 -13.88 -39.69
N GLY A 19 -61.96 -13.74 -38.84
CA GLY A 19 -60.57 -13.88 -39.29
C GLY A 19 -59.94 -15.06 -38.59
N ILE A 20 -59.48 -16.02 -39.36
CA ILE A 20 -58.74 -17.19 -38.90
C ILE A 20 -57.37 -16.69 -38.43
N ALA A 21 -57.12 -16.68 -37.10
CA ALA A 21 -55.82 -16.39 -36.54
C ALA A 21 -55.02 -17.72 -36.44
N LEU A 22 -54.02 -17.89 -37.29
CA LEU A 22 -52.97 -18.88 -37.06
C LEU A 22 -52.18 -18.45 -35.82
N ALA A 23 -52.35 -19.15 -34.73
CA ALA A 23 -51.51 -19.00 -33.54
C ALA A 23 -50.17 -19.75 -33.81
N ALA A 24 -49.14 -19.01 -34.14
CA ALA A 24 -47.74 -19.50 -34.07
C ALA A 24 -47.35 -19.62 -32.60
N ALA A 25 -47.38 -20.82 -32.06
CA ALA A 25 -46.80 -21.10 -30.73
C ALA A 25 -45.28 -20.98 -30.80
N VAL A 26 -44.73 -19.84 -30.36
CA VAL A 26 -43.31 -19.72 -30.11
C VAL A 26 -43.00 -20.51 -28.83
N LEU A 27 -42.43 -21.70 -29.01
CA LEU A 27 -41.83 -22.47 -27.93
C LEU A 27 -40.64 -21.66 -27.40
N ALA A 28 -40.86 -20.89 -26.33
CA ALA A 28 -39.77 -20.31 -25.53
C ALA A 28 -39.05 -21.47 -24.86
N VAL A 29 -37.92 -21.90 -25.42
CA VAL A 29 -36.99 -22.79 -24.72
C VAL A 29 -36.41 -21.97 -23.55
N PRO A 30 -36.64 -22.38 -22.30
CA PRO A 30 -35.95 -21.72 -21.19
C PRO A 30 -34.46 -21.95 -21.39
N VAL A 31 -33.71 -20.89 -21.65
CA VAL A 31 -32.24 -20.91 -21.51
C VAL A 31 -31.98 -21.12 -20.03
N LEU A 32 -31.73 -22.36 -19.64
CA LEU A 32 -31.18 -22.67 -18.32
C LEU A 32 -29.82 -21.99 -18.26
N SER A 33 -29.79 -20.82 -17.61
CA SER A 33 -28.53 -20.21 -17.23
C SER A 33 -27.86 -21.20 -16.26
N THR A 34 -26.87 -21.93 -16.76
CA THR A 34 -25.98 -22.68 -15.87
C THR A 34 -25.41 -21.66 -14.86
N PRO A 35 -25.50 -21.92 -13.55
CA PRO A 35 -24.86 -21.05 -12.57
C PRO A 35 -23.39 -20.95 -12.97
N ALA A 36 -22.89 -19.73 -13.12
CA ALA A 36 -21.47 -19.53 -13.35
C ALA A 36 -20.74 -20.20 -12.17
N LEU A 37 -19.90 -21.19 -12.48
CA LEU A 37 -19.05 -21.82 -11.47
C LEU A 37 -18.23 -20.70 -10.82
N ALA A 38 -18.21 -20.66 -9.49
CA ALA A 38 -17.35 -19.74 -8.76
C ALA A 38 -15.90 -19.93 -9.24
N ALA A 39 -15.18 -18.84 -9.49
CA ALA A 39 -13.82 -18.90 -9.99
C ALA A 39 -12.94 -19.68 -9.01
N ALA A 40 -12.15 -20.63 -9.53
CA ALA A 40 -11.25 -21.41 -8.70
C ALA A 40 -9.98 -20.60 -8.34
N PRO A 41 -9.32 -20.89 -7.22
CA PRO A 41 -8.03 -20.29 -6.89
C PRO A 41 -7.04 -20.40 -8.06
N GLY A 42 -6.39 -19.30 -8.39
CA GLY A 42 -5.44 -19.20 -9.49
C GLY A 42 -6.02 -19.00 -10.88
N ASP A 43 -7.34 -19.05 -11.05
CA ASP A 43 -7.97 -18.75 -12.35
C ASP A 43 -7.68 -17.30 -12.79
N PRO A 44 -7.69 -17.03 -14.11
CA PRO A 44 -7.70 -15.67 -14.59
C PRO A 44 -8.87 -14.88 -13.99
N ALA A 45 -8.58 -13.68 -13.50
CA ALA A 45 -9.58 -12.72 -13.03
C ALA A 45 -9.86 -11.67 -14.12
N THR A 46 -10.96 -10.93 -13.98
CA THR A 46 -11.31 -9.85 -14.90
C THR A 46 -10.30 -8.71 -14.77
N SER A 47 -9.37 -8.60 -15.70
CA SER A 47 -8.29 -7.60 -15.67
C SER A 47 -8.83 -6.17 -15.68
N SER A 48 -9.92 -5.88 -16.40
CA SER A 48 -10.52 -4.54 -16.42
C SER A 48 -11.02 -4.05 -15.06
N SER A 49 -11.19 -4.92 -14.08
CA SER A 49 -11.49 -4.55 -12.69
C SER A 49 -10.34 -3.74 -12.05
N PHE A 50 -9.11 -3.98 -12.48
CA PHE A 50 -7.91 -3.29 -11.99
C PHE A 50 -7.56 -2.03 -12.79
N ASN A 51 -8.29 -1.72 -13.88
CA ASN A 51 -8.00 -0.54 -14.68
C ASN A 51 -8.12 0.73 -13.85
N LEU A 52 -7.16 1.64 -14.07
CA LEU A 52 -7.07 2.91 -13.36
C LEU A 52 -7.21 4.09 -14.33
N LYS A 53 -7.60 5.22 -13.79
CA LYS A 53 -7.58 6.53 -14.47
C LYS A 53 -6.87 7.56 -13.61
N PRO A 54 -6.19 8.55 -14.22
CA PRO A 54 -5.59 9.65 -13.48
C PRO A 54 -6.62 10.37 -12.60
N GLY A 55 -6.18 10.72 -11.40
CA GLY A 55 -6.88 11.64 -10.52
C GLY A 55 -6.55 13.10 -10.82
N PRO A 56 -6.91 14.03 -9.93
CA PRO A 56 -6.56 15.44 -10.07
C PRO A 56 -5.05 15.66 -10.16
N ASP A 57 -4.64 16.61 -11.00
CA ASP A 57 -3.27 17.13 -11.02
C ASP A 57 -3.07 18.07 -9.82
N LEU A 58 -2.09 17.75 -8.96
CA LEU A 58 -1.75 18.52 -7.77
C LEU A 58 -0.43 19.32 -7.94
N SER A 59 0.15 19.30 -9.11
CA SER A 59 1.48 19.89 -9.40
C SER A 59 1.56 21.37 -9.07
N SER A 60 0.50 22.15 -9.30
CA SER A 60 0.46 23.58 -9.00
C SER A 60 0.54 23.86 -7.50
N ALA A 61 -0.18 23.09 -6.69
CA ALA A 61 -0.14 23.22 -5.23
C ALA A 61 1.22 22.77 -4.68
N VAL A 62 1.80 21.68 -5.21
CA VAL A 62 3.16 21.23 -4.85
C VAL A 62 4.19 22.29 -5.21
N THR A 63 4.12 22.89 -6.39
CA THR A 63 5.04 23.97 -6.81
C THR A 63 4.95 25.17 -5.86
N ALA A 64 3.74 25.57 -5.48
CA ALA A 64 3.55 26.65 -4.54
C ALA A 64 4.10 26.32 -3.12
N LEU A 65 3.95 25.07 -2.66
CA LEU A 65 4.58 24.63 -1.42
C LEU A 65 6.11 24.65 -1.50
N LYS A 66 6.72 24.18 -2.59
CA LYS A 66 8.18 24.23 -2.82
C LYS A 66 8.73 25.65 -2.93
N THR A 67 7.89 26.61 -3.31
CA THR A 67 8.26 28.03 -3.27
C THR A 67 8.25 28.58 -1.84
N ALA A 68 7.35 28.06 -1.00
CA ALA A 68 7.18 28.53 0.37
C ALA A 68 8.14 27.85 1.37
N LEU A 69 8.47 26.58 1.15
CA LEU A 69 9.23 25.73 2.07
C LEU A 69 10.50 25.19 1.39
N PRO A 70 11.61 25.07 2.11
CA PRO A 70 12.82 24.43 1.60
C PRO A 70 12.54 22.98 1.17
N THR A 71 13.31 22.53 0.18
CA THR A 71 13.22 21.15 -0.34
C THR A 71 14.52 20.41 -0.03
N GLU A 72 14.38 19.21 0.50
CA GLU A 72 15.49 18.32 0.82
C GLU A 72 15.44 17.05 -0.04
N GLY A 73 16.56 16.33 -0.12
CA GLY A 73 16.66 15.03 -0.79
C GLY A 73 16.50 13.85 0.20
N VAL A 74 16.31 12.65 -0.36
CA VAL A 74 16.29 11.41 0.44
C VAL A 74 17.63 11.23 1.19
N GLN A 75 18.76 11.58 0.57
CA GLN A 75 20.07 11.46 1.20
C GLN A 75 20.20 12.38 2.42
N ASP A 76 19.69 13.61 2.32
CA ASP A 76 19.69 14.57 3.42
C ASP A 76 18.86 14.07 4.60
N LEU A 77 17.70 13.44 4.32
CA LEU A 77 16.90 12.80 5.36
C LEU A 77 17.68 11.71 6.10
N LEU A 78 18.39 10.85 5.34
CA LEU A 78 19.18 9.75 5.91
C LEU A 78 20.34 10.29 6.77
N ASP A 79 21.02 11.33 6.31
CA ASP A 79 22.13 11.95 7.04
C ASP A 79 21.64 12.64 8.32
N GLN A 80 20.41 13.13 8.33
CA GLN A 80 19.74 13.78 9.45
C GLN A 80 18.84 12.83 10.27
N GLY A 81 19.06 11.52 10.17
CA GLY A 81 18.34 10.52 10.96
C GLY A 81 18.45 10.78 12.46
N ASN A 82 17.32 10.76 13.16
CA ASN A 82 17.23 11.04 14.60
C ASN A 82 16.79 9.83 15.45
N ARG A 83 16.67 8.67 14.79
CA ARG A 83 16.38 7.37 15.42
C ARG A 83 17.40 6.35 14.96
N ILE A 84 17.57 5.29 15.76
CA ILE A 84 18.57 4.26 15.49
C ILE A 84 17.89 2.88 15.53
N ALA A 85 17.82 2.22 14.39
CA ALA A 85 17.50 0.79 14.29
C ALA A 85 18.73 -0.05 14.62
N LYS A 86 18.53 -1.26 15.13
CA LYS A 86 19.59 -2.25 15.41
C LYS A 86 19.58 -3.33 14.36
N THR A 87 20.75 -3.76 13.90
CA THR A 87 20.89 -4.77 12.86
C THR A 87 21.26 -6.15 13.40
N ASP A 88 20.82 -7.16 12.69
CA ASP A 88 21.27 -8.57 12.77
C ASP A 88 21.43 -9.08 14.23
N ALA A 89 22.66 -9.32 14.69
CA ALA A 89 22.92 -9.89 16.01
C ALA A 89 22.46 -8.98 17.18
N SER A 90 22.41 -7.67 16.99
CA SER A 90 21.92 -6.71 17.98
C SER A 90 20.39 -6.52 17.96
N CYS A 91 19.72 -7.06 16.92
CA CYS A 91 18.27 -7.14 16.83
C CYS A 91 17.79 -8.43 17.50
N THR A 92 17.43 -8.37 18.77
CA THR A 92 17.02 -9.53 19.56
C THR A 92 15.55 -9.90 19.41
N THR A 93 14.72 -9.05 18.82
CA THR A 93 13.33 -9.36 18.52
C THR A 93 13.25 -10.46 17.48
N ASP A 94 12.47 -11.50 17.76
CA ASP A 94 12.35 -12.67 16.88
C ASP A 94 10.89 -13.08 16.70
N PRO A 95 10.23 -12.61 15.63
CA PRO A 95 8.84 -12.94 15.34
C PRO A 95 8.67 -14.26 14.56
N PHE A 96 9.71 -15.08 14.43
CA PHE A 96 9.72 -16.26 13.56
C PHE A 96 9.33 -17.53 14.29
N GLY A 97 8.47 -17.72 15.05
CA GLY A 97 7.95 -18.92 15.69
C GLY A 97 8.67 -20.25 15.45
N THR A 98 8.15 -21.33 16.01
CA THR A 98 8.76 -22.65 15.98
C THR A 98 8.37 -23.52 14.78
N GLY A 99 7.57 -22.98 13.83
CA GLY A 99 7.33 -23.69 12.56
C GLY A 99 6.05 -24.51 12.47
N ASP A 100 4.94 -24.00 12.97
CA ASP A 100 3.63 -24.70 12.93
C ASP A 100 3.13 -25.01 11.51
N ASN A 101 3.61 -24.26 10.50
CA ASN A 101 3.16 -24.34 9.11
C ASN A 101 4.24 -24.83 8.12
N GLY A 102 5.30 -25.45 8.59
CA GLY A 102 6.42 -25.93 7.75
C GLY A 102 7.79 -25.57 8.33
N ALA A 103 8.85 -25.79 7.55
CA ALA A 103 10.20 -25.44 7.99
C ALA A 103 10.42 -23.93 8.00
N VAL A 104 10.78 -23.38 9.14
CA VAL A 104 11.16 -21.96 9.27
C VAL A 104 12.38 -21.67 8.39
N LEU A 105 12.34 -20.59 7.64
CA LEU A 105 13.50 -20.04 6.95
C LEU A 105 14.02 -18.87 7.78
N ALA A 106 15.20 -19.04 8.37
CA ALA A 106 15.85 -17.98 9.12
C ALA A 106 16.12 -16.77 8.18
N PRO A 107 15.85 -15.54 8.62
CA PRO A 107 16.15 -14.36 7.82
C PRO A 107 17.66 -14.18 7.68
N ALA A 108 18.10 -13.77 6.49
CA ALA A 108 19.49 -13.44 6.22
C ALA A 108 19.87 -12.05 6.75
N ARG A 109 18.89 -11.17 6.86
CA ARG A 109 19.00 -9.79 7.42
C ARG A 109 17.83 -9.54 8.36
N LYS A 110 18.07 -8.82 9.43
CA LYS A 110 17.04 -8.40 10.39
C LYS A 110 17.41 -7.04 11.00
N LEU A 111 16.40 -6.15 11.08
CA LEU A 111 16.53 -4.81 11.68
C LEU A 111 15.38 -4.61 12.66
N CYS A 112 15.72 -4.26 13.89
CA CYS A 112 14.76 -3.86 14.92
C CYS A 112 14.64 -2.33 14.95
N TRP A 113 13.42 -1.82 14.96
CA TRP A 113 13.17 -0.41 15.21
C TRP A 113 13.66 0.04 16.58
N ASP A 114 13.81 1.35 16.80
CA ASP A 114 14.03 1.83 18.17
C ASP A 114 12.81 1.52 19.06
N ALA A 115 13.00 1.64 20.38
CA ALA A 115 11.98 1.23 21.33
C ALA A 115 10.66 2.02 21.17
N GLY A 116 10.73 3.29 20.75
CA GLY A 116 9.56 4.12 20.55
C GLY A 116 8.70 3.62 19.40
N ASP A 117 9.32 3.30 18.26
CA ASP A 117 8.59 2.82 17.07
C ASP A 117 8.23 1.34 17.18
N ALA A 118 9.06 0.51 17.83
CA ALA A 118 8.73 -0.88 18.10
C ALA A 118 7.50 -1.05 19.02
N GLY A 119 7.34 -0.15 20.00
CA GLY A 119 6.29 -0.22 21.01
C GLY A 119 5.08 0.69 20.77
N THR A 120 5.07 1.56 19.76
CA THR A 120 3.96 2.50 19.56
C THR A 120 2.63 1.78 19.28
N GLU A 121 1.56 2.23 19.93
CA GLU A 121 0.19 1.76 19.67
C GLU A 121 -0.48 2.54 18.54
N GLU A 122 -0.02 3.75 18.32
CA GLU A 122 -0.57 4.69 17.36
C GLU A 122 -0.19 4.30 15.93
N TRP A 123 1.09 4.03 15.68
CA TRP A 123 1.61 3.81 14.34
C TRP A 123 1.80 2.33 14.04
N ILE A 124 1.19 1.86 12.94
CA ILE A 124 1.26 0.46 12.49
C ILE A 124 2.04 0.39 11.17
N PRO A 125 3.16 -0.34 11.12
CA PRO A 125 3.94 -0.52 9.89
C PRO A 125 3.25 -1.48 8.93
N GLN A 126 3.25 -1.15 7.63
CA GLN A 126 2.52 -1.91 6.60
C GLN A 126 3.32 -2.13 5.32
N GLY A 127 3.65 -1.07 4.60
CA GLY A 127 4.32 -1.16 3.30
C GLY A 127 5.83 -1.10 3.39
N ILE A 128 6.54 -1.78 2.48
CA ILE A 128 8.00 -1.73 2.34
C ILE A 128 8.43 -1.61 0.87
N THR A 129 9.43 -0.78 0.61
CA THR A 129 10.10 -0.68 -0.68
C THR A 129 11.55 -0.23 -0.49
N GLY A 130 12.32 -0.18 -1.57
CA GLY A 130 13.68 0.32 -1.52
C GLY A 130 14.17 0.83 -2.86
N VAL A 131 15.39 1.36 -2.86
CA VAL A 131 15.98 2.03 -4.02
C VAL A 131 16.28 1.10 -5.20
N SER A 132 16.37 -0.20 -4.97
CA SER A 132 16.70 -1.18 -6.02
C SER A 132 15.66 -1.19 -7.15
N ASP A 133 14.40 -0.88 -6.87
CA ASP A 133 13.39 -0.67 -7.91
C ASP A 133 13.48 0.72 -8.54
N ALA A 134 13.96 1.72 -7.80
CA ALA A 134 13.97 3.10 -8.24
C ALA A 134 15.11 3.42 -9.21
N GLN A 135 16.31 2.86 -8.98
CA GLN A 135 17.53 3.17 -9.72
C GLN A 135 18.20 1.91 -10.25
N ALA A 136 18.81 2.00 -11.44
CA ALA A 136 19.48 0.86 -12.06
C ALA A 136 20.77 0.45 -11.33
N ASP A 137 21.44 1.40 -10.68
CA ASP A 137 22.61 1.15 -9.83
C ASP A 137 22.24 0.77 -8.39
N GLU A 138 20.94 0.71 -8.08
CA GLU A 138 20.39 0.40 -6.75
C GLU A 138 20.86 1.35 -5.64
N LEU A 139 21.21 2.57 -6.01
CA LEU A 139 21.64 3.62 -5.09
C LEU A 139 20.81 4.89 -5.28
N TRP A 140 20.67 5.65 -4.19
CA TRP A 140 20.20 7.03 -4.24
C TRP A 140 21.36 7.91 -3.76
N GLY A 141 22.06 8.50 -4.70
CA GLY A 141 23.38 9.10 -4.45
C GLY A 141 24.37 8.01 -4.02
N SER A 142 24.83 8.03 -2.78
CA SER A 142 25.75 7.02 -2.22
C SER A 142 25.07 6.05 -1.25
N ARG A 143 23.75 6.13 -1.11
CA ARG A 143 22.97 5.41 -0.09
C ARG A 143 22.09 4.33 -0.71
N LYS A 144 21.72 3.33 0.10
CA LYS A 144 20.82 2.23 -0.28
C LYS A 144 19.56 2.22 0.59
N PRO A 145 18.69 3.24 0.48
CA PRO A 145 17.54 3.38 1.36
C PRO A 145 16.50 2.26 1.19
N LEU A 146 15.99 1.81 2.34
CA LEU A 146 14.69 1.18 2.50
C LEU A 146 13.68 2.22 2.97
N VAL A 147 12.44 2.08 2.54
CA VAL A 147 11.32 2.94 2.95
C VAL A 147 10.20 2.06 3.48
N THR A 148 9.64 2.43 4.64
CA THR A 148 8.51 1.73 5.25
C THR A 148 7.37 2.71 5.50
N ALA A 149 6.15 2.36 5.11
CA ALA A 149 4.95 3.11 5.41
C ALA A 149 4.33 2.64 6.74
N TRP A 150 3.76 3.60 7.47
CA TRP A 150 3.02 3.39 8.71
C TRP A 150 1.74 4.21 8.67
N TYR A 151 0.61 3.61 8.98
CA TYR A 151 -0.62 4.38 9.16
C TYR A 151 -0.87 4.70 10.64
N ASP A 152 -1.56 5.81 10.86
CA ASP A 152 -2.08 6.19 12.17
C ASP A 152 -3.34 5.39 12.47
N LYS A 153 -3.34 4.65 13.57
CA LYS A 153 -4.51 3.87 14.00
C LYS A 153 -5.63 4.76 14.57
N ALA A 154 -5.39 6.06 14.75
CA ALA A 154 -6.34 7.02 15.31
C ALA A 154 -7.05 6.48 16.58
N ASN A 155 -6.27 6.09 17.59
CA ASN A 155 -6.81 5.53 18.82
C ASN A 155 -7.18 6.63 19.84
N PRO A 156 -8.47 6.89 20.12
CA PRO A 156 -8.90 7.90 21.10
C PRO A 156 -8.31 7.72 22.51
N ALA A 157 -7.93 6.49 22.88
CA ALA A 157 -7.32 6.23 24.20
C ALA A 157 -5.87 6.74 24.31
N LEU A 158 -5.21 7.03 23.18
CA LEU A 158 -3.83 7.54 23.14
C LEU A 158 -3.77 9.07 23.06
N CYS A 159 -4.92 9.73 23.00
CA CYS A 159 -4.97 11.18 22.98
C CYS A 159 -4.69 11.76 24.37
N THR A 160 -3.81 12.72 24.44
CA THR A 160 -3.64 13.52 25.64
C THR A 160 -4.93 14.29 25.96
N ALA A 161 -5.31 14.31 27.23
CA ALA A 161 -6.63 14.70 27.74
C ALA A 161 -7.13 16.13 27.39
N ASP A 162 -6.32 16.95 26.73
CA ASP A 162 -6.62 18.36 26.50
C ASP A 162 -7.37 18.67 25.20
N SER A 163 -7.51 17.74 24.25
CA SER A 163 -8.11 18.06 22.95
C SER A 163 -9.45 17.39 22.65
N GLY A 164 -9.88 16.39 23.39
CA GLY A 164 -11.19 15.71 23.19
C GLY A 164 -11.36 14.98 21.86
N THR A 165 -10.45 15.16 20.92
CA THR A 165 -10.39 14.48 19.60
C THR A 165 -8.95 14.24 19.23
N CYS A 166 -8.58 12.99 18.97
CA CYS A 166 -7.29 12.69 18.35
C CYS A 166 -7.28 13.19 16.91
N PRO A 167 -6.29 13.97 16.50
CA PRO A 167 -6.08 14.19 15.09
C PRO A 167 -5.65 12.87 14.45
N ASP A 168 -6.30 12.48 13.37
CA ASP A 168 -5.75 11.49 12.46
C ASP A 168 -4.54 12.11 11.76
N LYS A 169 -3.34 11.58 12.05
CA LYS A 169 -2.10 12.07 11.47
C LYS A 169 -1.82 11.47 10.09
N GLY A 170 -2.60 10.47 9.68
CA GLY A 170 -2.52 9.86 8.37
C GLY A 170 -1.40 8.85 8.22
N VAL A 171 -0.50 9.05 7.25
CA VAL A 171 0.59 8.12 6.92
C VAL A 171 1.95 8.79 7.08
N ARG A 172 2.87 8.10 7.76
CA ARG A 172 4.29 8.47 7.78
C ARG A 172 5.14 7.44 7.04
N LEU A 173 6.28 7.89 6.51
CA LEU A 173 7.33 7.05 5.96
C LEU A 173 8.53 7.04 6.89
N SER A 174 9.19 5.88 7.02
CA SER A 174 10.54 5.77 7.60
C SER A 174 11.55 5.55 6.49
N PHE A 175 12.54 6.41 6.40
CA PHE A 175 13.69 6.28 5.49
C PHE A 175 14.86 5.74 6.28
N LEU A 176 15.39 4.58 5.91
CA LEU A 176 16.44 3.86 6.60
C LEU A 176 17.49 3.35 5.61
N ASP A 177 18.78 3.61 5.87
CA ASP A 177 19.86 2.99 5.11
C ASP A 177 20.41 1.79 5.92
N PRO A 178 20.17 0.54 5.48
CA PRO A 178 20.59 -0.64 6.21
C PRO A 178 22.10 -0.89 6.15
N GLU A 179 22.82 -0.23 5.22
CA GLU A 179 24.23 -0.49 4.98
C GLU A 179 25.16 0.47 5.73
N THR A 180 24.71 1.68 6.04
CA THR A 180 25.58 2.68 6.66
C THR A 180 25.53 2.66 8.20
N PRO A 181 26.58 2.20 8.90
CA PRO A 181 26.62 2.22 10.35
C PRO A 181 26.64 3.63 10.93
N VAL A 182 26.08 3.76 12.13
CA VAL A 182 26.23 4.98 12.92
C VAL A 182 27.62 5.04 13.55
N THR A 183 28.31 6.17 13.44
CA THR A 183 29.62 6.37 14.06
C THR A 183 29.56 6.07 15.55
N GLY A 184 30.42 5.17 16.03
CA GLY A 184 30.43 4.74 17.43
C GLY A 184 29.38 3.68 17.80
N THR A 185 28.51 3.28 16.87
CA THR A 185 27.49 2.24 17.07
C THR A 185 27.45 1.35 15.80
N PRO A 186 28.36 0.36 15.67
CA PRO A 186 28.51 -0.42 14.44
C PRO A 186 27.21 -1.12 13.99
N ASP A 187 26.40 -1.56 14.95
CA ASP A 187 25.12 -2.24 14.69
C ASP A 187 23.93 -1.27 14.59
N GLY A 188 24.18 0.03 14.73
CA GLY A 188 23.15 1.05 14.60
C GLY A 188 22.97 1.53 13.16
N ARG A 189 21.73 1.73 12.74
CA ARG A 189 21.35 2.33 11.46
C ARG A 189 20.43 3.51 11.71
N ARG A 190 20.81 4.68 11.21
CA ARG A 190 19.96 5.87 11.36
C ARG A 190 18.74 5.77 10.46
N TYR A 191 17.62 6.29 10.95
CA TYR A 191 16.43 6.51 10.13
C TYR A 191 15.70 7.78 10.52
N ARG A 192 14.86 8.25 9.59
CA ARG A 192 14.07 9.47 9.75
C ARG A 192 12.66 9.25 9.24
N HIS A 193 11.68 9.91 9.91
CA HIS A 193 10.31 9.95 9.45
C HIS A 193 10.02 11.19 8.60
N ALA A 194 9.15 11.02 7.59
CA ALA A 194 8.46 12.08 6.87
C ALA A 194 6.96 11.78 6.82
N LEU A 195 6.12 12.81 6.94
CA LEU A 195 4.67 12.67 6.88
C LEU A 195 4.19 12.81 5.42
N LEU A 196 3.32 11.92 4.96
CA LEU A 196 2.65 12.06 3.67
C LEU A 196 1.49 13.05 3.78
N VAL A 197 1.38 13.97 2.82
CA VAL A 197 0.35 15.02 2.86
C VAL A 197 -0.30 15.24 1.49
N GLU A 198 -1.58 15.58 1.50
CA GLU A 198 -2.32 15.97 0.30
C GLU A 198 -2.34 17.51 0.18
N PRO A 199 -1.69 18.08 -0.85
CA PRO A 199 -1.60 19.52 -1.03
C PRO A 199 -2.91 20.09 -1.60
N TYR A 200 -3.24 21.32 -1.23
CA TYR A 200 -4.38 22.06 -1.75
C TYR A 200 -4.18 23.57 -1.61
N PHE A 201 -5.00 24.37 -2.28
CA PHE A 201 -5.13 25.80 -2.02
C PHE A 201 -6.29 26.04 -1.06
N ASN A 202 -6.02 26.76 0.04
CA ASN A 202 -7.06 27.14 0.99
C ASN A 202 -7.97 28.25 0.42
N SER A 203 -9.01 28.64 1.17
CA SER A 203 -9.98 29.66 0.74
C SER A 203 -9.37 31.05 0.48
N TYR A 204 -8.15 31.31 0.93
CA TYR A 204 -7.39 32.53 0.67
C TYR A 204 -6.42 32.41 -0.50
N GLY A 205 -6.44 31.29 -1.25
CA GLY A 205 -5.54 31.02 -2.35
C GLY A 205 -4.11 30.67 -1.93
N ASN A 206 -3.86 30.40 -0.66
CA ASN A 206 -2.54 29.99 -0.18
C ASN A 206 -2.37 28.48 -0.24
N ALA A 207 -1.21 28.02 -0.67
CA ALA A 207 -0.86 26.61 -0.63
C ALA A 207 -0.83 26.10 0.83
N SER A 208 -1.45 24.95 1.03
CA SER A 208 -1.55 24.24 2.30
C SER A 208 -1.55 22.75 2.04
N TYR A 209 -1.63 21.95 3.08
CA TYR A 209 -1.75 20.49 2.98
C TYR A 209 -2.55 19.94 4.15
N ARG A 210 -3.00 18.70 4.00
CA ARG A 210 -3.74 17.94 5.02
C ARG A 210 -3.20 16.52 5.14
N ALA A 211 -3.52 15.84 6.24
CA ALA A 211 -3.21 14.43 6.44
C ALA A 211 -3.88 13.56 5.36
N ILE A 212 -3.29 12.41 5.11
CA ILE A 212 -3.81 11.39 4.20
C ILE A 212 -4.23 10.19 5.05
N ASP A 213 -5.54 10.09 5.30
CA ASP A 213 -6.14 8.99 6.06
C ASP A 213 -6.37 7.79 5.14
N ILE A 214 -5.39 6.89 5.07
CA ILE A 214 -5.44 5.61 4.36
C ILE A 214 -4.62 4.55 5.10
N HIS A 215 -4.88 3.27 4.82
CA HIS A 215 -4.15 2.16 5.43
C HIS A 215 -2.69 2.04 4.95
N ALA A 216 -2.40 2.47 3.70
CA ALA A 216 -1.06 2.40 3.08
C ALA A 216 -0.41 1.00 3.17
N GLY A 217 -1.21 -0.05 2.93
CA GLY A 217 -0.82 -1.45 3.09
C GLY A 217 0.36 -1.89 2.22
N GLY A 218 0.59 -1.20 1.09
CA GLY A 218 1.75 -1.43 0.23
C GLY A 218 2.30 -0.14 -0.34
N ILE A 219 3.62 -0.11 -0.56
CA ILE A 219 4.32 0.98 -1.21
C ILE A 219 5.32 0.45 -2.25
N ALA A 220 5.51 1.19 -3.34
CA ALA A 220 6.45 0.82 -4.39
C ALA A 220 7.18 2.05 -4.93
N TRP A 221 8.49 2.01 -4.99
CA TRP A 221 9.31 3.13 -5.44
C TRP A 221 9.92 2.84 -6.80
N TYR A 222 9.49 3.58 -7.85
CA TYR A 222 10.04 3.44 -9.18
C TYR A 222 10.53 4.80 -9.71
N LYS A 223 11.79 4.88 -10.10
CA LYS A 223 12.48 6.12 -10.48
C LYS A 223 12.31 7.18 -9.38
N TYR A 224 11.65 8.30 -9.70
CA TYR A 224 11.44 9.39 -8.75
C TYR A 224 10.12 9.27 -7.99
N TYR A 225 9.25 8.31 -8.34
CA TYR A 225 7.90 8.24 -7.82
C TYR A 225 7.71 7.10 -6.82
N LEU A 226 7.17 7.46 -5.68
CA LEU A 226 6.66 6.51 -4.69
C LEU A 226 5.17 6.36 -4.91
N TYR A 227 4.72 5.15 -5.17
CA TYR A 227 3.33 4.74 -5.16
C TYR A 227 2.94 4.26 -3.78
N VAL A 228 1.74 4.64 -3.35
CA VAL A 228 1.17 4.21 -2.07
C VAL A 228 -0.24 3.68 -2.33
N ALA A 229 -0.53 2.49 -1.85
CA ALA A 229 -1.83 1.85 -1.98
C ALA A 229 -2.89 2.60 -1.16
N ASP A 230 -3.97 3.02 -1.83
CA ASP A 230 -5.17 3.61 -1.24
C ASP A 230 -6.31 2.59 -1.40
N THR A 231 -6.55 1.81 -0.37
CA THR A 231 -7.27 0.52 -0.38
C THR A 231 -8.53 0.50 -1.25
N LEU A 232 -9.40 1.49 -1.13
CA LEU A 232 -10.68 1.53 -1.87
C LEU A 232 -10.65 2.46 -3.10
N ASN A 233 -9.60 3.27 -3.26
CA ASN A 233 -9.55 4.27 -4.31
C ASN A 233 -8.54 3.98 -5.42
N GLY A 234 -7.48 3.21 -5.14
CA GLY A 234 -6.41 2.89 -6.09
C GLY A 234 -5.03 3.26 -5.58
N LEU A 235 -4.38 4.27 -6.17
CA LEU A 235 -2.99 4.62 -5.84
C LEU A 235 -2.82 6.12 -5.64
N ARG A 236 -1.99 6.50 -4.67
CA ARG A 236 -1.44 7.85 -4.51
C ARG A 236 0.01 7.86 -4.98
N VAL A 237 0.47 8.98 -5.53
CA VAL A 237 1.81 9.12 -6.11
C VAL A 237 2.52 10.33 -5.51
N PHE A 238 3.76 10.11 -5.09
CA PHE A 238 4.61 11.11 -4.46
C PHE A 238 5.93 11.23 -5.22
N ASP A 239 6.44 12.44 -5.38
CA ASP A 239 7.75 12.68 -6.00
C ASP A 239 8.82 12.78 -4.90
N MET A 240 9.72 11.83 -4.85
CA MET A 240 10.80 11.73 -3.85
C MET A 240 11.81 12.89 -3.90
N ARG A 241 11.71 13.75 -4.90
CA ARG A 241 12.47 15.01 -5.02
C ARG A 241 11.74 16.21 -4.40
N SER A 242 10.58 15.99 -3.79
CA SER A 242 9.72 17.06 -3.27
C SER A 242 9.50 16.96 -1.77
N ILE A 243 10.49 16.44 -1.04
CA ILE A 243 10.47 16.40 0.42
C ILE A 243 10.67 17.83 0.94
N LEU A 244 9.74 18.33 1.73
CA LEU A 244 9.77 19.68 2.28
C LEU A 244 10.26 19.64 3.72
N ASP A 245 11.15 20.58 4.09
CA ASP A 245 11.70 20.74 5.44
C ASP A 245 11.03 21.91 6.15
N LEU A 246 10.44 21.66 7.30
CA LEU A 246 9.79 22.65 8.13
C LEU A 246 10.71 23.21 9.24
N ASN A 247 11.92 22.66 9.40
CA ASN A 247 12.89 23.12 10.40
C ASN A 247 14.32 23.08 9.86
N PRO A 248 14.63 23.84 8.77
CA PRO A 248 15.92 23.77 8.09
C PRO A 248 17.09 24.19 8.99
N ASP A 249 16.86 25.10 9.94
CA ASP A 249 17.90 25.55 10.89
C ASP A 249 18.13 24.57 12.05
N GLN A 250 17.32 23.52 12.17
CA GLN A 250 17.42 22.49 13.23
C GLN A 250 17.46 23.06 14.67
N ASN A 251 16.89 24.24 14.86
CA ASN A 251 16.98 24.99 16.12
C ASN A 251 15.90 24.60 17.14
N ALA A 252 15.04 23.64 16.82
CA ALA A 252 13.86 23.24 17.61
C ALA A 252 12.95 24.43 17.98
N SER A 253 13.01 25.51 17.21
CA SER A 253 12.20 26.69 17.42
C SER A 253 10.72 26.38 17.20
N VAL A 254 9.87 26.99 18.04
CA VAL A 254 8.40 26.91 17.87
C VAL A 254 7.97 27.58 16.58
N ASP A 255 8.70 28.65 16.18
CA ASP A 255 8.44 29.44 14.98
C ASP A 255 9.75 29.63 14.20
N ASP A 256 10.00 28.78 13.20
CA ASP A 256 11.11 28.97 12.27
C ASP A 256 10.78 30.10 11.28
N THR A 257 11.59 31.16 11.28
CA THR A 257 11.38 32.36 10.45
C THR A 257 12.20 32.36 9.17
N THR A 258 13.03 31.33 8.92
CA THR A 258 13.90 31.28 7.71
C THR A 258 13.15 30.90 6.44
N LEU A 259 11.84 30.67 6.52
CA LEU A 259 10.97 30.19 5.44
C LEU A 259 10.40 31.34 4.58
N ASN A 260 11.21 32.17 3.94
CA ASN A 260 10.75 33.22 3.04
C ASN A 260 9.65 34.14 3.63
N GLY A 261 9.80 34.52 4.89
CA GLY A 261 8.83 35.35 5.62
C GLY A 261 7.61 34.58 6.16
N LEU A 262 7.54 33.29 5.93
CA LEU A 262 6.61 32.37 6.58
C LEU A 262 7.25 31.78 7.83
N LYS A 263 6.44 31.11 8.64
CA LYS A 263 6.88 30.39 9.83
C LYS A 263 6.51 28.92 9.74
N SER A 264 7.18 28.07 10.49
CA SER A 264 6.75 26.70 10.73
C SER A 264 6.76 26.39 12.22
N ASN A 265 5.97 25.42 12.62
CA ASN A 265 5.94 24.93 13.99
C ASN A 265 5.92 23.40 13.97
N VAL A 266 7.00 22.80 14.46
CA VAL A 266 7.19 21.33 14.54
C VAL A 266 7.07 20.82 15.98
N THR A 267 6.38 21.55 16.86
CA THR A 267 6.18 21.16 18.27
C THR A 267 4.69 21.00 18.63
N ASP A 268 3.77 21.50 17.81
CA ASP A 268 2.32 21.37 18.01
C ASP A 268 1.78 20.15 17.28
N GLU A 269 1.54 19.09 18.02
CA GLU A 269 1.08 17.80 17.50
C GLU A 269 -0.38 17.84 17.00
N SER A 270 -1.17 18.78 17.50
CA SER A 270 -2.60 18.87 17.17
C SER A 270 -2.89 19.49 15.80
N LYS A 271 -1.88 20.04 15.11
CA LYS A 271 -2.07 20.85 13.91
C LYS A 271 -1.34 20.30 12.67
N ILE A 272 -1.98 20.53 11.52
CA ILE A 272 -1.43 20.23 10.21
C ILE A 272 -1.78 21.33 9.20
N GLY A 273 -0.93 21.49 8.17
CA GLY A 273 -1.11 22.45 7.09
C GLY A 273 -0.84 23.88 7.49
N ARG A 274 -1.16 24.81 6.59
CA ARG A 274 -0.97 26.24 6.82
C ARG A 274 -2.14 26.83 7.59
N GLN A 275 -1.88 27.34 8.80
CA GLN A 275 -2.80 28.09 9.63
C GLN A 275 -2.26 29.51 9.78
N SER A 276 -2.97 30.51 9.24
CA SER A 276 -2.45 31.87 9.06
C SER A 276 -1.14 31.88 8.24
N ASN A 277 -0.01 32.25 8.83
CA ASN A 277 1.31 32.23 8.19
C ASN A 277 2.24 31.14 8.75
N ILE A 278 1.70 30.16 9.47
CA ILE A 278 2.48 29.10 10.10
C ILE A 278 2.12 27.76 9.47
N TYR A 279 3.13 26.98 9.07
CA TYR A 279 2.99 25.60 8.63
C TYR A 279 3.17 24.63 9.79
N TYR A 280 2.27 23.65 9.92
CA TYR A 280 2.25 22.61 10.94
C TYR A 280 2.25 21.23 10.29
N SER A 281 2.75 20.23 10.98
CA SER A 281 2.90 18.86 10.45
C SER A 281 2.85 17.78 11.55
N HIS A 282 2.02 17.95 12.58
CA HIS A 282 1.94 17.00 13.70
C HIS A 282 3.34 16.68 14.29
N THR A 283 4.19 17.70 14.47
CA THR A 283 5.58 17.59 14.92
C THR A 283 6.59 16.96 13.96
N TYR A 284 6.18 16.53 12.76
CA TYR A 284 7.12 16.03 11.76
C TYR A 284 7.89 17.18 11.11
N ARG A 285 9.22 17.08 11.12
CA ARG A 285 10.06 18.06 10.41
C ARG A 285 9.88 18.00 8.89
N TYR A 286 9.68 16.78 8.35
CA TYR A 286 9.60 16.55 6.92
C TYR A 286 8.19 16.15 6.50
N VAL A 287 7.74 16.74 5.40
CA VAL A 287 6.49 16.34 4.74
C VAL A 287 6.75 16.04 3.27
N LEU A 288 6.08 15.03 2.73
CA LEU A 288 6.16 14.67 1.32
C LEU A 288 4.78 14.85 0.69
N PRO A 289 4.60 15.89 -0.17
CA PRO A 289 3.30 16.17 -0.79
C PRO A 289 3.01 15.21 -1.93
N GLN A 290 1.76 14.77 -2.02
CA GLN A 290 1.21 14.01 -3.13
C GLN A 290 1.26 14.84 -4.42
N VAL A 291 1.74 14.26 -5.52
CA VAL A 291 1.79 14.93 -6.83
C VAL A 291 0.69 14.48 -7.77
N ALA A 292 0.25 13.23 -7.65
CA ALA A 292 -0.75 12.62 -8.51
C ALA A 292 -1.50 11.50 -7.78
N SER A 293 -2.50 10.93 -8.43
CA SER A 293 -3.19 9.72 -7.99
C SER A 293 -3.76 8.97 -9.19
N TYR A 294 -4.06 7.69 -9.00
CA TYR A 294 -4.78 6.86 -9.96
C TYR A 294 -5.97 6.22 -9.25
N LYS A 295 -7.16 6.37 -9.83
CA LYS A 295 -8.40 5.85 -9.25
C LYS A 295 -8.95 4.70 -10.07
N PHE A 296 -9.54 3.72 -9.42
CA PHE A 296 -10.21 2.63 -10.13
C PHE A 296 -11.27 3.16 -11.10
N VAL A 297 -11.32 2.56 -12.31
CA VAL A 297 -12.38 2.82 -13.30
C VAL A 297 -13.64 2.04 -12.93
N ALA A 298 -13.46 0.78 -12.51
CA ALA A 298 -14.56 -0.05 -12.07
C ALA A 298 -15.17 0.49 -10.76
N ALA A 299 -16.47 0.30 -10.61
CA ALA A 299 -17.14 0.64 -9.34
C ALA A 299 -16.60 -0.23 -8.20
N GLN A 300 -16.42 0.39 -7.05
CA GLN A 300 -15.98 -0.33 -5.84
C GLN A 300 -17.15 -1.10 -5.25
N GLY A 301 -17.02 -2.43 -5.18
CA GLY A 301 -17.97 -3.32 -4.52
C GLY A 301 -17.53 -3.73 -3.11
N ASN A 302 -16.25 -3.51 -2.78
CA ASN A 302 -15.66 -3.82 -1.48
C ASN A 302 -15.92 -2.72 -0.45
N SER A 303 -15.80 -3.08 0.82
CA SER A 303 -15.76 -2.17 1.95
C SER A 303 -14.40 -2.27 2.65
N SER A 304 -14.23 -1.58 3.77
CA SER A 304 -13.07 -1.73 4.66
C SER A 304 -13.02 -3.07 5.39
N ALA A 305 -14.09 -3.88 5.33
CA ALA A 305 -14.12 -5.22 5.92
C ALA A 305 -13.04 -6.14 5.32
N ALA A 306 -12.60 -7.14 6.08
CA ALA A 306 -11.56 -8.08 5.64
C ALA A 306 -12.01 -8.97 4.47
N THR A 307 -13.31 -9.20 4.30
CA THR A 307 -13.88 -9.99 3.19
C THR A 307 -13.82 -9.22 1.87
N CYS A 308 -13.75 -9.94 0.76
CA CYS A 308 -13.75 -9.37 -0.59
C CYS A 308 -14.92 -9.86 -1.43
N VAL A 309 -15.30 -9.07 -2.43
CA VAL A 309 -16.22 -9.47 -3.49
C VAL A 309 -15.46 -9.79 -4.78
N ALA A 310 -15.95 -10.76 -5.53
CA ALA A 310 -15.29 -11.25 -6.75
C ALA A 310 -15.40 -10.27 -7.94
N THR A 311 -16.26 -9.26 -7.86
CA THR A 311 -16.58 -8.32 -8.95
C THR A 311 -16.30 -6.89 -8.58
N GLY A 312 -16.15 -6.03 -9.59
CA GLY A 312 -15.84 -4.61 -9.39
C GLY A 312 -14.36 -4.35 -9.10
N ALA A 313 -14.05 -3.14 -8.64
CA ALA A 313 -12.69 -2.75 -8.32
C ALA A 313 -12.12 -3.60 -7.18
N PRO A 314 -10.82 -3.96 -7.23
CA PRO A 314 -10.16 -4.66 -6.13
C PRO A 314 -9.86 -3.71 -4.97
N LYS A 315 -9.42 -4.28 -3.84
CA LYS A 315 -8.73 -3.54 -2.79
C LYS A 315 -7.26 -3.37 -3.19
N ALA A 316 -6.73 -2.15 -3.17
CA ALA A 316 -5.29 -1.94 -3.25
C ALA A 316 -4.68 -2.15 -1.85
N SER A 317 -4.38 -3.40 -1.49
CA SER A 317 -3.88 -3.74 -0.15
C SER A 317 -2.37 -3.77 -0.09
N TYR A 318 -1.71 -4.24 -1.15
CA TYR A 318 -0.25 -4.28 -1.28
C TYR A 318 0.17 -4.03 -2.73
N ILE A 319 1.38 -3.51 -2.92
CA ILE A 319 1.95 -3.22 -4.23
C ILE A 319 3.46 -3.44 -4.25
N SER A 320 4.00 -3.85 -5.40
CA SER A 320 5.44 -3.96 -5.63
C SER A 320 5.79 -3.69 -7.10
N ILE A 321 7.08 -3.61 -7.42
CA ILE A 321 7.54 -3.47 -8.81
C ILE A 321 8.11 -4.80 -9.31
N ASP A 322 7.67 -5.22 -10.49
CA ASP A 322 8.34 -6.29 -11.24
C ASP A 322 9.22 -5.66 -12.34
N ARG A 323 10.53 -5.80 -12.16
CA ARG A 323 11.56 -5.35 -13.11
C ARG A 323 12.18 -6.48 -13.91
N SER A 324 11.56 -7.66 -13.95
CA SER A 324 12.07 -8.82 -14.72
C SER A 324 12.26 -8.48 -16.21
N ALA A 325 11.46 -7.56 -16.74
CA ALA A 325 11.61 -6.97 -18.06
C ALA A 325 12.00 -5.48 -17.90
N PRO A 326 13.28 -5.11 -17.97
CA PRO A 326 13.73 -3.75 -17.65
C PRO A 326 13.09 -2.64 -18.51
N THR A 327 12.70 -2.95 -19.74
CA THR A 327 12.04 -1.99 -20.65
C THR A 327 10.50 -2.04 -20.60
N ALA A 328 9.93 -2.92 -19.78
CA ALA A 328 8.50 -3.08 -19.61
C ALA A 328 8.18 -3.45 -18.13
N PRO A 329 8.57 -2.59 -17.18
CA PRO A 329 8.29 -2.83 -15.76
C PRO A 329 6.79 -2.79 -15.51
N THR A 330 6.35 -3.51 -14.46
CA THR A 330 4.96 -3.51 -14.06
C THR A 330 4.83 -3.28 -12.56
N LEU A 331 3.76 -2.59 -12.17
CA LEU A 331 3.33 -2.51 -10.79
C LEU A 331 2.39 -3.68 -10.52
N ILE A 332 2.75 -4.52 -9.58
CA ILE A 332 1.91 -5.61 -9.07
C ILE A 332 1.03 -5.01 -7.97
N MET A 333 -0.28 -5.25 -8.04
CA MET A 333 -1.24 -4.79 -7.03
C MET A 333 -2.18 -5.93 -6.67
N GLY A 334 -2.45 -6.13 -5.39
CA GLY A 334 -3.35 -7.19 -4.97
C GLY A 334 -4.16 -6.89 -3.73
N GLU A 335 -5.05 -7.83 -3.40
CA GLU A 335 -6.06 -7.74 -2.36
C GLU A 335 -5.73 -8.60 -1.14
N TYR A 336 -5.83 -8.01 0.05
CA TYR A 336 -6.01 -8.80 1.27
C TYR A 336 -7.48 -9.17 1.43
N CYS A 337 -7.76 -10.46 1.55
CA CYS A 337 -9.10 -10.98 1.75
C CYS A 337 -9.09 -12.16 2.71
N ASN A 338 -9.98 -12.11 3.68
CA ASN A 338 -10.33 -13.26 4.49
C ASN A 338 -11.54 -13.94 3.84
N SER A 339 -11.40 -15.19 3.40
CA SER A 339 -12.51 -15.97 2.89
C SER A 339 -13.16 -16.76 4.03
N ASP A 340 -14.49 -16.73 4.04
CA ASP A 340 -15.35 -17.52 4.94
C ASP A 340 -16.42 -18.26 4.13
N THR A 341 -17.39 -18.86 4.81
CA THR A 341 -18.47 -19.61 4.14
C THR A 341 -19.40 -18.73 3.31
N ASP A 342 -19.59 -17.48 3.72
CA ASP A 342 -20.47 -16.52 3.05
C ASP A 342 -19.73 -15.74 1.95
N HIS A 343 -18.38 -15.65 2.10
CA HIS A 343 -17.47 -14.96 1.16
C HIS A 343 -16.33 -15.90 0.76
N PRO A 344 -16.60 -16.92 -0.08
CA PRO A 344 -15.59 -17.89 -0.49
C PRO A 344 -14.58 -17.31 -1.49
N GLU A 345 -14.78 -16.08 -1.96
CA GLU A 345 -13.94 -15.43 -2.94
C GLU A 345 -12.53 -15.18 -2.36
N LYS A 346 -11.56 -15.62 -3.11
CA LYS A 346 -10.16 -15.30 -2.85
C LYS A 346 -9.86 -13.90 -3.35
N GLY A 347 -8.88 -13.25 -2.76
CA GLY A 347 -8.35 -12.00 -3.29
C GLY A 347 -7.82 -12.16 -4.71
N ARG A 348 -7.59 -11.04 -5.37
CA ARG A 348 -7.07 -10.98 -6.74
C ARG A 348 -5.73 -10.25 -6.75
N VAL A 349 -4.91 -10.54 -7.75
CA VAL A 349 -3.66 -9.83 -8.04
C VAL A 349 -3.64 -9.44 -9.51
N GLY A 350 -3.21 -8.20 -9.81
CA GLY A 350 -3.11 -7.67 -11.17
C GLY A 350 -1.75 -7.04 -11.43
N ALA A 351 -1.39 -6.90 -12.70
CA ALA A 351 -0.17 -6.25 -13.17
C ALA A 351 -0.52 -5.04 -14.04
N LEU A 352 -0.05 -3.88 -13.65
CA LEU A 352 -0.26 -2.58 -14.29
C LEU A 352 1.02 -2.13 -14.99
N PRO A 353 0.99 -1.72 -16.27
CA PRO A 353 2.20 -1.33 -16.99
C PRO A 353 2.72 0.03 -16.49
N ILE A 354 4.05 0.14 -16.39
CA ILE A 354 4.75 1.39 -16.10
C ILE A 354 5.44 1.86 -17.38
N ASP A 355 5.37 3.15 -17.65
CA ASP A 355 6.20 3.80 -18.67
C ASP A 355 7.61 3.98 -18.10
N ASP A 356 8.55 3.18 -18.60
CA ASP A 356 9.95 3.24 -18.16
C ASP A 356 10.62 4.58 -18.42
N THR A 357 10.12 5.42 -19.34
CA THR A 357 10.66 6.76 -19.57
C THR A 357 10.31 7.72 -18.45
N THR A 358 9.07 7.76 -18.07
CA THR A 358 8.55 8.71 -17.07
C THR A 358 8.61 8.16 -15.66
N GLY A 359 8.50 6.86 -15.48
CA GLY A 359 8.33 6.21 -14.17
C GLY A 359 6.89 6.25 -13.64
N LEU A 360 5.94 6.75 -14.43
CA LEU A 360 4.52 6.77 -14.14
C LEU A 360 3.81 5.56 -14.76
N LEU A 361 2.59 5.24 -14.33
CA LEU A 361 1.80 4.20 -14.97
C LEU A 361 1.53 4.57 -16.43
N GLN A 362 1.62 3.57 -17.31
CA GLN A 362 1.42 3.76 -18.75
C GLN A 362 -0.06 3.94 -19.06
N GLU A 363 -0.40 5.13 -19.55
CA GLU A 363 -1.75 5.50 -19.92
C GLU A 363 -1.98 5.38 -21.44
N THR A 364 -3.16 4.93 -21.81
CA THR A 364 -3.64 4.95 -23.19
C THR A 364 -5.06 5.48 -23.19
N GLY A 365 -5.29 6.62 -23.81
CA GLY A 365 -6.62 7.27 -23.84
C GLY A 365 -7.14 7.64 -22.46
N GLY A 366 -6.26 8.06 -21.53
CA GLY A 366 -6.63 8.43 -20.15
C GLY A 366 -6.96 7.25 -19.24
N THR A 367 -6.52 6.05 -19.61
CA THR A 367 -6.73 4.84 -18.81
C THR A 367 -5.45 4.02 -18.75
N VAL A 368 -5.09 3.56 -17.57
CA VAL A 368 -4.08 2.53 -17.36
C VAL A 368 -4.78 1.17 -17.48
N THR A 369 -4.45 0.44 -18.53
CA THR A 369 -5.06 -0.87 -18.79
C THR A 369 -4.21 -1.99 -18.19
N THR A 370 -4.81 -2.78 -17.32
CA THR A 370 -4.17 -3.91 -16.64
C THR A 370 -3.80 -5.00 -17.64
N THR A 371 -2.57 -5.49 -17.60
CA THR A 371 -2.04 -6.47 -18.55
C THR A 371 -2.47 -7.90 -18.22
N SER A 372 -2.62 -8.22 -16.94
CA SER A 372 -3.07 -9.52 -16.44
C SER A 372 -3.64 -9.42 -15.05
N ALA A 373 -4.59 -10.30 -14.72
CA ALA A 373 -5.12 -10.45 -13.37
C ALA A 373 -5.47 -11.91 -13.10
N TYR A 374 -5.30 -12.34 -11.85
CA TYR A 374 -5.56 -13.69 -11.38
C TYR A 374 -6.23 -13.67 -10.01
N TYR A 375 -7.07 -14.66 -9.73
CA TYR A 375 -7.44 -14.99 -8.37
C TYR A 375 -6.22 -15.53 -7.63
N LEU A 376 -6.04 -15.13 -6.39
CA LEU A 376 -4.92 -15.62 -5.56
C LEU A 376 -5.10 -17.11 -5.28
N PRO A 377 -4.02 -17.90 -5.28
CA PRO A 377 -4.07 -19.30 -4.88
C PRO A 377 -4.55 -19.48 -3.43
N ARG A 378 -4.30 -18.48 -2.60
CA ARG A 378 -4.60 -18.48 -1.16
C ARG A 378 -5.17 -17.12 -0.72
N ASP A 379 -6.01 -17.18 0.32
CA ASP A 379 -6.49 -16.01 1.07
C ASP A 379 -5.45 -15.45 2.06
N LEU A 380 -5.79 -14.39 2.78
CA LEU A 380 -4.98 -13.74 3.81
C LEU A 380 -3.60 -13.27 3.29
N THR A 381 -3.50 -12.97 2.00
CA THR A 381 -2.27 -12.46 1.39
C THR A 381 -2.11 -10.98 1.70
N GLN A 382 -1.03 -10.63 2.41
CA GLN A 382 -0.70 -9.26 2.83
C GLN A 382 0.41 -8.61 1.99
N GLY A 383 1.10 -9.38 1.17
CA GLY A 383 2.14 -8.88 0.29
C GLY A 383 2.34 -9.76 -0.92
N ALA A 384 2.68 -9.15 -2.05
CA ALA A 384 3.11 -9.86 -3.25
C ALA A 384 4.26 -9.15 -3.94
N ALA A 385 5.24 -9.93 -4.38
CA ALA A 385 6.28 -9.48 -5.30
C ALA A 385 6.41 -10.47 -6.45
N ARG A 386 6.85 -9.98 -7.63
CA ARG A 386 7.10 -10.83 -8.78
C ARG A 386 8.50 -10.59 -9.31
N TYR A 387 9.20 -11.67 -9.63
CA TYR A 387 10.51 -11.60 -10.24
C TYR A 387 10.80 -12.84 -11.10
N ASN A 388 11.26 -12.63 -12.34
CA ASN A 388 11.57 -13.69 -13.31
C ASN A 388 10.46 -14.74 -13.46
N GLY A 389 9.19 -14.24 -13.52
CA GLY A 389 8.01 -15.09 -13.68
C GLY A 389 7.52 -15.79 -12.42
N MET A 390 8.27 -15.72 -11.31
CA MET A 390 7.87 -16.25 -10.01
C MET A 390 7.19 -15.16 -9.18
N TYR A 391 6.01 -15.47 -8.65
CA TYR A 391 5.35 -14.69 -7.62
C TYR A 391 5.77 -15.19 -6.23
N TYR A 392 5.92 -14.26 -5.31
CA TYR A 392 6.16 -14.48 -3.88
C TYR A 392 5.00 -13.84 -3.13
N PHE A 393 4.39 -14.56 -2.18
CA PHE A 393 3.25 -14.10 -1.41
C PHE A 393 3.50 -14.25 0.08
N ASN A 394 3.33 -13.17 0.84
CA ASN A 394 3.20 -13.25 2.29
C ASN A 394 1.74 -13.52 2.65
N ARG A 395 1.50 -14.54 3.46
CA ARG A 395 0.21 -14.78 4.11
C ARG A 395 0.33 -14.53 5.60
N SER A 396 -0.57 -13.74 6.14
CA SER A 396 -0.68 -13.49 7.57
C SER A 396 -1.78 -14.37 8.16
N TYR A 397 -1.53 -14.96 9.32
CA TYR A 397 -2.48 -15.76 10.07
C TYR A 397 -2.83 -15.09 11.39
N LEU A 398 -2.99 -13.77 11.39
CA LEU A 398 -3.19 -12.98 12.59
C LEU A 398 -2.01 -13.18 13.56
N ASP A 399 -2.25 -13.84 14.68
CA ASP A 399 -1.29 -14.04 15.77
C ASP A 399 -0.42 -15.29 15.64
N ASN A 400 -0.60 -16.05 14.57
CA ASN A 400 0.19 -17.25 14.29
C ASN A 400 1.26 -16.97 13.25
N SER A 401 2.24 -17.87 13.16
CA SER A 401 3.27 -17.81 12.13
C SER A 401 2.65 -17.72 10.75
N GLY A 402 3.03 -16.71 9.99
CA GLY A 402 2.64 -16.53 8.62
C GLY A 402 3.30 -17.54 7.68
N SER A 403 3.09 -17.39 6.40
CA SER A 403 3.76 -18.21 5.41
C SER A 403 4.19 -17.41 4.20
N LEU A 404 5.39 -17.71 3.72
CA LEU A 404 5.88 -17.28 2.42
C LEU A 404 5.59 -18.38 1.39
N ARG A 405 4.90 -18.00 0.32
CA ARG A 405 4.53 -18.90 -0.76
C ARG A 405 5.08 -18.42 -2.08
N ARG A 406 5.30 -19.38 -2.98
CA ARG A 406 5.70 -19.13 -4.37
C ARG A 406 4.60 -19.60 -5.30
N ALA A 407 4.44 -18.91 -6.43
CA ALA A 407 3.53 -19.34 -7.48
C ALA A 407 4.06 -18.96 -8.86
N THR A 408 3.66 -19.70 -9.88
CA THR A 408 3.98 -19.44 -11.28
C THR A 408 2.73 -19.47 -12.13
N ILE A 409 2.78 -18.80 -13.30
CA ILE A 409 1.70 -18.91 -14.27
C ILE A 409 1.95 -20.18 -15.10
N THR A 410 1.08 -21.17 -14.94
CA THR A 410 1.14 -22.44 -15.67
C THR A 410 -0.20 -22.68 -16.36
N ASN A 411 -0.18 -22.89 -17.68
CA ASN A 411 -1.40 -23.07 -18.50
C ASN A 411 -2.44 -21.95 -18.30
N GLY A 412 -1.98 -20.70 -18.17
CA GLY A 412 -2.84 -19.53 -17.99
C GLY A 412 -3.43 -19.35 -16.58
N ARG A 413 -2.99 -20.13 -15.60
CA ARG A 413 -3.41 -20.07 -14.20
C ARG A 413 -2.23 -19.75 -13.27
N LEU A 414 -2.49 -19.03 -12.21
CA LEU A 414 -1.52 -18.77 -11.14
C LEU A 414 -1.54 -19.95 -10.14
N VAL A 415 -0.51 -20.77 -10.17
CA VAL A 415 -0.45 -22.06 -9.45
C VAL A 415 0.66 -22.02 -8.41
N ASP A 416 0.36 -22.45 -7.17
CA ASP A 416 1.35 -22.63 -6.11
C ASP A 416 2.54 -23.48 -6.61
N TYR A 417 3.75 -23.08 -6.27
CA TYR A 417 5.00 -23.73 -6.60
C TYR A 417 5.77 -24.11 -5.34
N GLY A 418 6.06 -25.38 -5.18
CA GLY A 418 6.80 -25.90 -4.03
C GLY A 418 6.02 -25.89 -2.72
N SER A 419 6.73 -26.17 -1.63
CA SER A 419 6.15 -26.27 -0.30
C SER A 419 5.95 -24.89 0.36
N ASN A 420 5.17 -24.89 1.43
CA ASN A 420 5.01 -23.77 2.31
C ASN A 420 6.31 -23.48 3.08
N ILE A 421 6.65 -22.21 3.21
CA ILE A 421 7.78 -21.75 4.03
C ILE A 421 7.17 -20.96 5.20
N THR A 422 7.40 -21.44 6.43
CA THR A 422 6.98 -20.70 7.62
C THR A 422 7.71 -19.37 7.68
N ASN A 423 6.95 -18.30 7.89
CA ASN A 423 7.42 -16.93 7.97
C ASN A 423 7.10 -16.32 9.33
N ALA A 424 7.44 -15.05 9.53
CA ALA A 424 7.17 -14.30 10.75
C ALA A 424 5.68 -14.28 11.12
N VAL A 425 5.36 -13.89 12.33
CA VAL A 425 3.99 -13.52 12.76
C VAL A 425 3.67 -12.12 12.26
N GLY A 426 2.49 -11.94 11.63
CA GLY A 426 2.06 -10.66 11.06
C GLY A 426 2.97 -10.14 9.93
N PRO A 427 3.32 -10.97 8.93
CA PRO A 427 4.15 -10.52 7.80
C PRO A 427 3.27 -9.71 6.85
N GLU A 428 3.80 -8.56 6.42
CA GLU A 428 3.12 -7.61 5.56
C GLU A 428 3.73 -7.59 4.13
N ASP A 429 3.79 -6.42 3.52
CA ASP A 429 4.23 -6.17 2.15
C ASP A 429 5.60 -6.78 1.79
N LEU A 430 5.88 -6.89 0.50
CA LEU A 430 7.10 -7.51 -0.05
C LEU A 430 7.82 -6.59 -1.02
N TYR A 431 9.14 -6.51 -0.89
CA TYR A 431 10.02 -5.79 -1.79
C TYR A 431 11.21 -6.66 -2.21
N ILE A 432 11.57 -6.64 -3.50
CA ILE A 432 12.75 -7.34 -4.01
C ILE A 432 13.91 -6.36 -4.19
N GLU A 433 14.99 -6.63 -3.47
CA GLU A 433 16.29 -6.03 -3.73
C GLU A 433 17.02 -6.90 -4.75
N HIS A 434 17.27 -6.33 -5.94
CA HIS A 434 17.65 -7.14 -7.11
C HIS A 434 19.11 -7.58 -7.12
N GLY A 435 20.01 -6.87 -6.41
CA GLY A 435 21.45 -7.20 -6.39
C GLY A 435 22.10 -7.08 -7.77
N GLN A 436 21.61 -6.17 -8.61
CA GLN A 436 22.12 -6.01 -9.99
C GLN A 436 23.29 -5.05 -10.10
N SER A 437 23.52 -4.26 -9.06
CA SER A 437 24.58 -3.24 -9.03
C SER A 437 26.02 -3.80 -9.14
N MET A 438 26.21 -5.07 -8.76
CA MET A 438 27.48 -5.77 -8.90
C MET A 438 27.27 -7.23 -9.27
N PRO A 439 28.11 -7.82 -10.18
CA PRO A 439 28.05 -9.24 -10.49
C PRO A 439 28.22 -10.10 -9.20
N GLY A 440 27.27 -11.00 -8.95
CA GLY A 440 27.29 -11.86 -7.78
C GLY A 440 26.73 -11.24 -6.50
N ALA A 441 26.17 -10.04 -6.56
CA ALA A 441 25.48 -9.44 -5.42
C ALA A 441 24.27 -10.30 -5.01
N THR A 442 24.01 -10.35 -3.71
CA THR A 442 22.92 -11.14 -3.15
C THR A 442 21.58 -10.45 -3.41
N GLN A 443 20.64 -11.23 -3.92
CA GLN A 443 19.25 -10.80 -4.06
C GLN A 443 18.48 -11.10 -2.78
N TYR A 444 17.70 -10.14 -2.31
CA TYR A 444 16.91 -10.28 -1.11
C TYR A 444 15.41 -10.05 -1.39
N LEU A 445 14.58 -10.82 -0.70
CA LEU A 445 13.16 -10.56 -0.55
C LEU A 445 12.96 -9.98 0.85
N TRP A 446 12.70 -8.67 0.91
CA TRP A 446 12.42 -7.93 2.12
C TRP A 446 10.95 -7.97 2.48
N SER A 447 10.70 -7.95 3.78
CA SER A 447 9.37 -7.78 4.36
C SER A 447 9.48 -7.12 5.74
N LEU A 448 8.34 -6.95 6.38
CA LEU A 448 8.23 -6.40 7.72
C LEU A 448 7.13 -7.12 8.51
N THR A 449 7.09 -6.88 9.83
CA THR A 449 6.04 -7.39 10.71
C THR A 449 5.31 -6.24 11.39
N GLU A 450 3.99 -6.36 11.54
CA GLU A 450 3.16 -5.30 12.11
C GLU A 450 2.96 -5.40 13.63
N HIS A 451 3.00 -6.61 14.21
CA HIS A 451 2.63 -6.83 15.60
C HIS A 451 3.73 -6.43 16.59
N ARG A 452 3.33 -5.78 17.69
CA ARG A 452 4.24 -5.41 18.77
C ARG A 452 4.69 -6.64 19.58
N ALA A 453 5.86 -6.53 20.18
CA ALA A 453 6.41 -7.61 21.04
C ALA A 453 5.75 -7.67 22.43
N ASP A 454 4.90 -6.72 22.79
CA ASP A 454 4.27 -6.68 24.09
C ASP A 454 2.98 -7.51 24.18
N THR A 455 2.66 -7.82 25.39
CA THR A 455 1.72 -8.82 25.86
C THR A 455 0.24 -8.47 25.70
N THR A 456 -0.12 -7.42 25.00
CA THR A 456 -1.51 -6.97 24.91
C THR A 456 -2.14 -7.37 23.59
N ALA A 457 -2.91 -8.41 23.62
CA ALA A 457 -3.80 -8.94 22.60
C ALA A 457 -3.11 -9.63 21.39
N GLY A 458 -3.22 -10.90 21.33
CA GLY A 458 -3.06 -11.71 20.14
C GLY A 458 -1.77 -12.54 20.10
N CYS A 459 -0.65 -12.00 20.47
CA CYS A 459 0.62 -12.73 20.41
C CYS A 459 0.91 -13.59 21.65
N THR A 460 0.19 -13.42 22.74
CA THR A 460 0.38 -14.19 23.99
C THR A 460 -0.50 -15.41 24.10
N ASP A 461 -1.67 -15.42 23.49
CA ASP A 461 -2.63 -16.50 23.66
C ASP A 461 -2.24 -17.77 22.90
N THR A 462 -1.39 -17.63 21.87
CA THR A 462 -0.93 -18.75 21.02
C THR A 462 0.49 -19.21 21.34
N GLY A 463 1.23 -18.49 22.20
CA GLY A 463 2.65 -18.77 22.45
C GLY A 463 3.57 -18.44 21.26
N SER A 464 3.06 -17.79 20.22
CA SER A 464 3.84 -17.36 19.05
C SER A 464 4.60 -16.08 19.37
N PRO A 465 5.89 -15.99 18.98
CA PRO A 465 6.65 -14.77 19.20
C PRO A 465 6.16 -13.65 18.28
N CYS A 466 6.12 -12.44 18.79
CA CYS A 466 5.80 -11.23 18.04
C CYS A 466 6.88 -10.20 18.17
N GLY A 467 6.84 -9.19 17.31
CA GLY A 467 7.71 -8.04 17.36
C GLY A 467 7.88 -7.39 16.00
N ARG A 468 7.99 -6.08 15.98
CA ARG A 468 8.18 -5.29 14.76
C ARG A 468 9.62 -5.29 14.30
N VAL A 469 9.85 -5.92 13.17
CA VAL A 469 11.16 -5.97 12.50
C VAL A 469 11.03 -5.73 11.01
N LEU A 470 12.10 -5.24 10.39
CA LEU A 470 12.35 -5.45 8.97
C LEU A 470 13.22 -6.69 8.83
N TYR A 471 12.95 -7.52 7.83
CA TYR A 471 13.74 -8.71 7.61
C TYR A 471 13.84 -9.07 6.14
N ALA A 472 14.88 -9.81 5.77
CA ALA A 472 15.05 -10.29 4.42
C ALA A 472 15.53 -11.73 4.36
N HIS A 473 14.98 -12.46 3.41
CA HIS A 473 15.50 -13.79 3.00
C HIS A 473 16.30 -13.65 1.70
N ARG A 474 17.38 -14.42 1.54
CA ARG A 474 18.01 -14.54 0.22
C ARG A 474 17.05 -15.24 -0.74
N LEU A 475 16.90 -14.71 -1.94
CA LEU A 475 16.08 -15.38 -2.97
C LEU A 475 16.58 -16.79 -3.28
N SER A 476 17.90 -17.01 -3.27
CA SER A 476 18.51 -18.35 -3.43
C SER A 476 18.02 -19.35 -2.38
N ASP A 477 17.91 -18.93 -1.12
CA ASP A 477 17.49 -19.79 -0.03
C ASP A 477 16.00 -20.15 -0.11
N ILE A 478 15.17 -19.17 -0.57
CA ILE A 478 13.75 -19.40 -0.85
C ILE A 478 13.59 -20.40 -2.01
N LEU A 479 14.36 -20.22 -3.09
CA LEU A 479 14.28 -21.09 -4.29
C LEU A 479 14.84 -22.49 -4.05
N ALA A 480 15.76 -22.67 -3.10
CA ALA A 480 16.30 -23.98 -2.71
C ALA A 480 15.30 -24.84 -1.90
N ARG A 481 14.20 -24.27 -1.42
CA ARG A 481 13.14 -25.03 -0.75
C ARG A 481 12.33 -25.82 -1.77
N PRO A 482 11.99 -27.11 -1.45
CA PRO A 482 11.26 -27.99 -2.36
C PRO A 482 9.86 -27.47 -2.70
#